data_d2bac014b4fe6393bc7d4a6c0d2aa617
#
_entry.id   d2bac014b4fe6393bc7d4a6c0d2aa617
#
_cell.length_a   1.000
_cell.length_b   1.000
_cell.length_c   1.000
_cell.angle_alpha   90.00
_cell.angle_beta   90.00
_cell.angle_gamma   90.00
#
_symmetry.space_group_name_H-M   'P 1'
#
loop_
_entity.id
_entity.type
_entity.pdbx_description
1 polymer ?
#
loop_
_entity_poly.entity_id
_entity_poly.type
_entity_poly.pdbx_seq_one_letter_code
_entity_poly.pdbx_strand_id
1 'polypeptide(L)'
;MELHQVPGAPVYYLIGLSGVPGAENEGHTSNAGFVVTDAGVVVFDALGTPALGYRMLQRIREVTDQPIERIIVSHYHADHIYGLQAFEEHAGDPPVWAQQLALGYVGGSSASQGEDAERRLAQRREALFPWVDERTHIVAPDHTFEKELRFEVGGVDFLVRHLGPSHAPGDSIMLVEDHGVLFSGDVIYQGRVPFLDSPQTDSARWLEGLDYLTSLEPAPRFIIPGHGDASSNPEQAVRATRDYIRYVREAMRKAVADFMTFDEAYAQTDWSDYEHLPAFDASNRGNAYRIFLELEAAAFGGE
;
A
#
# COMPACT_ATOMS: atom_id res chain seq x y z
N MET A 1 7.60 16.94 6.80
CA MET A 1 6.40 16.28 6.23
C MET A 1 5.42 17.35 5.81
N GLU A 2 5.26 17.56 4.52
CA GLU A 2 4.39 18.59 3.93
C GLU A 2 2.97 18.04 3.78
N LEU A 3 1.96 18.87 4.14
CA LEU A 3 0.56 18.54 3.96
C LEU A 3 0.07 19.13 2.64
N HIS A 4 -0.52 18.29 1.80
CA HIS A 4 -1.13 18.66 0.53
C HIS A 4 -2.65 18.54 0.63
N GLN A 5 -3.37 19.31 -0.21
CA GLN A 5 -4.81 19.22 -0.34
C GLN A 5 -5.20 18.95 -1.79
N VAL A 6 -6.15 18.06 -2.00
CA VAL A 6 -6.73 17.82 -3.33
C VAL A 6 -7.55 19.05 -3.75
N PRO A 7 -7.30 19.64 -4.93
CA PRO A 7 -8.01 20.82 -5.38
C PRO A 7 -9.55 20.64 -5.37
N GLY A 8 -10.22 21.51 -4.63
CA GLY A 8 -11.69 21.53 -4.55
C GLY A 8 -12.32 20.36 -3.77
N ALA A 9 -11.55 19.70 -2.89
CA ALA A 9 -12.05 18.65 -2.02
C ALA A 9 -11.49 18.80 -0.60
N PRO A 10 -12.21 18.37 0.46
CA PRO A 10 -11.72 18.31 1.84
C PRO A 10 -10.86 17.05 2.07
N VAL A 11 -10.03 16.72 1.11
CA VAL A 11 -9.15 15.56 1.10
C VAL A 11 -7.71 16.03 1.16
N TYR A 12 -6.98 15.53 2.15
CA TYR A 12 -5.60 15.90 2.45
C TYR A 12 -4.69 14.67 2.40
N TYR A 13 -3.43 14.88 2.03
CA TYR A 13 -2.49 13.76 1.91
C TYR A 13 -1.05 14.18 2.18
N LEU A 14 -0.24 13.20 2.49
CA LEU A 14 1.18 13.28 2.77
C LEU A 14 1.92 12.38 1.78
N ILE A 15 3.02 12.85 1.21
CA ILE A 15 3.85 12.10 0.26
C ILE A 15 5.12 11.63 0.96
N GLY A 16 5.37 10.32 0.88
CA GLY A 16 6.61 9.71 1.31
C GLY A 16 7.75 9.89 0.32
N LEU A 17 8.97 9.61 0.77
CA LEU A 17 10.15 9.64 -0.08
C LEU A 17 10.21 8.39 -0.97
N SER A 18 10.49 8.56 -2.25
CA SER A 18 10.72 7.42 -3.14
C SER A 18 12.06 6.74 -2.80
N GLY A 19 12.02 5.47 -2.38
CA GLY A 19 13.19 4.71 -1.97
C GLY A 19 12.83 3.55 -1.05
N VAL A 20 13.83 2.99 -0.39
CA VAL A 20 13.64 1.97 0.65
C VAL A 20 13.57 2.61 2.03
N PRO A 21 12.77 2.07 2.97
CA PRO A 21 12.73 2.59 4.33
C PRO A 21 14.05 2.35 5.06
N GLY A 22 14.54 3.38 5.76
CA GLY A 22 15.75 3.35 6.58
C GLY A 22 15.68 4.36 7.71
N ALA A 23 16.65 4.32 8.62
CA ALA A 23 16.72 5.24 9.77
C ALA A 23 16.86 6.70 9.32
N GLU A 24 17.57 6.96 8.23
CA GLU A 24 17.85 8.29 7.67
C GLU A 24 16.62 8.99 7.10
N ASN A 25 15.63 8.24 6.62
CA ASN A 25 14.34 8.76 6.14
C ASN A 25 13.19 8.49 7.13
N GLU A 26 13.52 8.03 8.33
CA GLU A 26 12.56 7.73 9.41
C GLU A 26 11.50 6.67 9.01
N GLY A 27 11.74 5.89 7.94
CA GLY A 27 10.75 5.01 7.35
C GLY A 27 9.61 5.73 6.61
N HIS A 28 9.74 7.03 6.29
CA HIS A 28 8.73 7.81 5.57
C HIS A 28 8.82 7.54 4.06
N THR A 29 8.33 6.40 3.62
CA THR A 29 8.37 5.99 2.21
C THR A 29 6.99 5.82 1.59
N SER A 30 5.95 5.61 2.40
CA SER A 30 4.56 5.49 1.95
C SER A 30 3.81 6.83 2.04
N ASN A 31 2.71 6.91 1.29
CA ASN A 31 1.74 7.97 1.38
C ASN A 31 0.62 7.59 2.34
N ALA A 32 0.00 8.61 2.94
CA ALA A 32 -1.21 8.47 3.74
C ALA A 32 -2.07 9.72 3.57
N GLY A 33 -3.32 9.67 3.98
CA GLY A 33 -4.15 10.85 3.89
C GLY A 33 -5.39 10.80 4.76
N PHE A 34 -6.18 11.88 4.69
CA PHE A 34 -7.41 11.97 5.46
C PHE A 34 -8.46 12.85 4.75
N VAL A 35 -9.69 12.61 5.10
CA VAL A 35 -10.86 13.34 4.61
C VAL A 35 -11.54 14.00 5.79
N VAL A 36 -11.75 15.32 5.72
CA VAL A 36 -12.51 16.08 6.71
C VAL A 36 -13.96 16.13 6.25
N THR A 37 -14.87 15.71 7.12
CA THR A 37 -16.31 15.72 6.87
C THR A 37 -17.04 16.57 7.90
N ASP A 38 -18.36 16.73 7.79
CA ASP A 38 -19.13 17.50 8.78
C ASP A 38 -19.27 16.79 10.15
N ALA A 39 -18.97 15.48 10.23
CA ALA A 39 -19.12 14.69 11.45
C ALA A 39 -17.81 14.18 12.04
N GLY A 40 -16.68 14.29 11.31
CA GLY A 40 -15.39 13.80 11.77
C GLY A 40 -14.40 13.57 10.63
N VAL A 41 -13.30 12.93 10.94
CA VAL A 41 -12.19 12.66 10.02
C VAL A 41 -12.12 11.17 9.70
N VAL A 42 -12.03 10.83 8.41
CA VAL A 42 -11.70 9.48 7.93
C VAL A 42 -10.24 9.48 7.49
N VAL A 43 -9.43 8.59 8.06
CA VAL A 43 -8.01 8.45 7.76
C VAL A 43 -7.78 7.24 6.85
N PHE A 44 -6.84 7.34 5.92
CA PHE A 44 -6.37 6.24 5.09
C PHE A 44 -4.86 6.06 5.28
N ASP A 45 -4.48 4.91 5.84
CA ASP A 45 -3.14 4.54 6.29
C ASP A 45 -2.57 5.49 7.37
N ALA A 46 -1.51 5.04 8.05
CA ALA A 46 -0.97 5.75 9.21
C ALA A 46 0.55 5.97 9.16
N LEU A 47 1.20 5.66 8.04
CA LEU A 47 2.64 5.76 7.86
C LEU A 47 3.46 4.71 8.65
N GLY A 48 4.79 4.75 8.49
CA GLY A 48 5.70 3.66 8.81
C GLY A 48 6.33 3.67 10.21
N THR A 49 6.07 4.68 11.03
CA THR A 49 6.59 4.74 12.42
C THR A 49 5.62 5.48 13.35
N PRO A 50 5.65 5.21 14.67
CA PRO A 50 4.86 5.96 15.63
C PRO A 50 5.10 7.48 15.58
N ALA A 51 6.36 7.89 15.35
CA ALA A 51 6.71 9.30 15.19
C ALA A 51 6.06 9.95 13.97
N LEU A 52 5.99 9.23 12.86
CA LEU A 52 5.30 9.70 11.64
C LEU A 52 3.78 9.76 11.84
N GLY A 53 3.19 8.76 12.48
CA GLY A 53 1.77 8.76 12.84
C GLY A 53 1.42 9.95 13.74
N TYR A 54 2.25 10.25 14.74
CA TYR A 54 2.06 11.42 15.60
C TYR A 54 2.14 12.74 14.81
N ARG A 55 3.10 12.87 13.89
CA ARG A 55 3.17 14.05 13.00
C ARG A 55 1.96 14.16 12.08
N MET A 56 1.44 13.03 11.58
CA MET A 56 0.19 13.02 10.81
C MET A 56 -0.98 13.55 11.65
N LEU A 57 -1.11 13.11 12.90
CA LEU A 57 -2.10 13.65 13.83
C LEU A 57 -1.96 15.16 14.02
N GLN A 58 -0.74 15.68 14.16
CA GLN A 58 -0.50 17.12 14.23
C GLN A 58 -0.98 17.82 12.95
N ARG A 59 -0.73 17.26 11.75
CA ARG A 59 -1.23 17.82 10.48
C ARG A 59 -2.76 17.79 10.39
N ILE A 60 -3.41 16.75 10.89
CA ILE A 60 -4.87 16.70 10.99
C ILE A 60 -5.38 17.85 11.89
N ARG A 61 -4.74 18.09 13.05
CA ARG A 61 -5.11 19.12 14.01
C ARG A 61 -4.83 20.56 13.53
N GLU A 62 -3.94 20.76 12.57
CA GLU A 62 -3.78 22.05 11.86
C GLU A 62 -4.99 22.37 10.96
N VAL A 63 -5.74 21.36 10.52
CA VAL A 63 -6.89 21.50 9.61
C VAL A 63 -8.22 21.51 10.38
N THR A 64 -8.37 20.63 11.39
CA THR A 64 -9.62 20.46 12.12
C THR A 64 -9.43 19.90 13.52
N ASP A 65 -10.31 20.30 14.44
CA ASP A 65 -10.41 19.74 15.79
C ASP A 65 -11.41 18.56 15.88
N GLN A 66 -12.03 18.18 14.79
CA GLN A 66 -13.03 17.11 14.77
C GLN A 66 -12.44 15.75 15.19
N PRO A 67 -13.24 14.85 15.76
CA PRO A 67 -12.79 13.50 16.10
C PRO A 67 -12.38 12.71 14.87
N ILE A 68 -11.51 11.71 15.05
CA ILE A 68 -11.23 10.72 14.02
C ILE A 68 -12.27 9.61 14.16
N GLU A 69 -13.16 9.51 13.17
CA GLU A 69 -14.28 8.56 13.18
C GLU A 69 -13.85 7.14 12.83
N ARG A 70 -12.86 7.03 11.94
CA ARG A 70 -12.24 5.72 11.59
C ARG A 70 -10.94 5.87 10.84
N ILE A 71 -10.16 4.81 10.90
CA ILE A 71 -8.95 4.63 10.11
C ILE A 71 -9.17 3.42 9.19
N ILE A 72 -8.97 3.62 7.89
CA ILE A 72 -8.97 2.55 6.88
C ILE A 72 -7.52 2.21 6.56
N VAL A 73 -7.15 0.95 6.68
CA VAL A 73 -5.81 0.46 6.33
C VAL A 73 -5.88 -0.22 4.98
N SER A 74 -5.03 0.22 4.04
CA SER A 74 -4.93 -0.35 2.70
C SER A 74 -4.47 -1.81 2.74
N HIS A 75 -3.43 -2.07 3.51
CA HIS A 75 -2.86 -3.39 3.77
C HIS A 75 -1.90 -3.32 4.98
N TYR A 76 -1.46 -4.47 5.50
CA TYR A 76 -0.71 -4.52 6.75
C TYR A 76 0.82 -4.63 6.56
N HIS A 77 1.41 -3.86 5.64
CA HIS A 77 2.85 -3.64 5.63
C HIS A 77 3.25 -2.51 6.58
N ALA A 78 4.48 -2.61 7.09
CA ALA A 78 4.97 -1.78 8.18
C ALA A 78 4.85 -0.28 7.92
N ASP A 79 5.14 0.15 6.70
CA ASP A 79 5.13 1.55 6.30
C ASP A 79 3.73 2.17 6.16
N HIS A 80 2.68 1.36 6.30
CA HIS A 80 1.28 1.82 6.31
C HIS A 80 0.63 1.78 7.69
N ILE A 81 1.20 1.00 8.65
CA ILE A 81 0.49 0.69 9.90
C ILE A 81 1.21 1.06 11.19
N TYR A 82 2.55 1.20 11.22
CA TYR A 82 3.23 1.41 12.51
C TYR A 82 2.91 2.76 13.13
N GLY A 83 2.44 3.73 12.35
CA GLY A 83 1.91 4.98 12.87
C GLY A 83 0.56 4.86 13.58
N LEU A 84 -0.18 3.73 13.43
CA LEU A 84 -1.45 3.48 14.14
C LEU A 84 -1.29 3.59 15.67
N GLN A 85 -0.15 3.18 16.22
CA GLN A 85 0.15 3.32 17.64
C GLN A 85 -0.01 4.76 18.13
N ALA A 86 0.36 5.76 17.34
CA ALA A 86 0.18 7.14 17.72
C ALA A 86 -1.29 7.57 17.75
N PHE A 87 -2.14 6.99 16.92
CA PHE A 87 -3.59 7.23 16.93
C PHE A 87 -4.23 6.57 18.16
N GLU A 88 -3.85 5.35 18.48
CA GLU A 88 -4.26 4.66 19.71
C GLU A 88 -3.92 5.50 20.97
N GLU A 89 -2.66 5.95 21.07
CA GLU A 89 -2.16 6.67 22.26
C GLU A 89 -2.63 8.13 22.39
N HIS A 90 -2.89 8.82 21.25
CA HIS A 90 -3.06 10.28 21.25
C HIS A 90 -4.34 10.79 20.57
N ALA A 91 -5.14 9.91 19.96
CA ALA A 91 -6.36 10.32 19.25
C ALA A 91 -7.65 9.72 19.83
N GLY A 92 -7.58 9.10 21.01
CA GLY A 92 -8.72 8.48 21.67
C GLY A 92 -9.08 7.12 21.11
N ASP A 93 -8.10 6.41 20.55
CA ASP A 93 -8.24 5.05 20.07
C ASP A 93 -9.35 4.90 19.01
N PRO A 94 -9.23 5.58 17.85
CA PRO A 94 -10.24 5.52 16.82
C PRO A 94 -10.30 4.13 16.16
N PRO A 95 -11.49 3.64 15.77
CA PRO A 95 -11.64 2.29 15.24
C PRO A 95 -10.88 2.08 13.92
N VAL A 96 -10.07 1.03 13.86
CA VAL A 96 -9.27 0.61 12.71
C VAL A 96 -9.99 -0.45 11.91
N TRP A 97 -10.11 -0.23 10.60
CA TRP A 97 -10.76 -1.13 9.65
C TRP A 97 -9.77 -1.64 8.61
N ALA A 98 -9.77 -2.95 8.36
CA ALA A 98 -8.93 -3.56 7.34
C ALA A 98 -9.64 -4.74 6.65
N GLN A 99 -9.10 -5.17 5.52
CA GLN A 99 -9.54 -6.40 4.89
C GLN A 99 -9.15 -7.61 5.76
N GLN A 100 -10.02 -8.63 5.85
CA GLN A 100 -9.87 -9.75 6.80
C GLN A 100 -8.53 -10.52 6.71
N LEU A 101 -7.89 -10.57 5.53
CA LEU A 101 -6.60 -11.23 5.37
C LEU A 101 -5.45 -10.49 6.09
N ALA A 102 -5.68 -9.23 6.47
CA ALA A 102 -4.76 -8.48 7.32
C ALA A 102 -4.50 -9.16 8.67
N LEU A 103 -5.47 -9.91 9.19
CA LEU A 103 -5.32 -10.65 10.46
C LEU A 103 -4.13 -11.62 10.44
N GLY A 104 -3.77 -12.15 9.27
CA GLY A 104 -2.58 -12.98 9.11
C GLY A 104 -1.26 -12.24 9.38
N TYR A 105 -1.24 -10.92 9.24
CA TYR A 105 -0.06 -10.08 9.49
C TYR A 105 0.09 -9.66 10.95
N VAL A 106 -1.00 -9.62 11.72
CA VAL A 106 -0.97 -9.24 13.13
C VAL A 106 -0.91 -10.46 14.07
N GLY A 107 -0.85 -11.66 13.52
CA GLY A 107 -0.73 -12.87 14.32
C GLY A 107 -2.05 -13.40 14.90
N GLY A 108 -3.20 -12.92 14.38
CA GLY A 108 -4.50 -13.16 14.98
C GLY A 108 -5.12 -14.55 14.77
N SER A 109 -4.58 -15.40 13.86
CA SER A 109 -5.27 -16.64 13.46
C SER A 109 -4.52 -17.92 13.81
N SER A 110 -3.22 -17.89 14.07
CA SER A 110 -2.41 -19.06 14.43
C SER A 110 -1.09 -18.66 15.07
N ALA A 111 -0.47 -19.60 15.82
CA ALA A 111 0.84 -19.40 16.46
C ALA A 111 1.93 -19.05 15.41
N SER A 112 1.93 -19.70 14.26
CA SER A 112 2.90 -19.42 13.17
C SER A 112 2.77 -18.01 12.60
N GLN A 113 1.55 -17.48 12.48
CA GLN A 113 1.34 -16.09 12.07
C GLN A 113 1.82 -15.09 13.12
N GLY A 114 1.66 -15.42 14.40
CA GLY A 114 2.22 -14.63 15.51
C GLY A 114 3.75 -14.56 15.45
N GLU A 115 4.42 -15.70 15.28
CA GLU A 115 5.88 -15.75 15.11
C GLU A 115 6.36 -14.96 13.88
N ASP A 116 5.63 -14.98 12.78
CA ASP A 116 5.93 -14.21 11.58
C ASP A 116 5.76 -12.70 11.80
N ALA A 117 4.72 -12.28 12.53
CA ALA A 117 4.50 -10.88 12.89
C ALA A 117 5.64 -10.33 13.76
N GLU A 118 6.01 -11.06 14.80
CA GLU A 118 7.13 -10.71 15.69
C GLU A 118 8.47 -10.65 14.95
N ARG A 119 8.72 -11.60 14.05
CA ARG A 119 9.94 -11.60 13.24
C ARG A 119 10.01 -10.37 12.33
N ARG A 120 8.91 -10.00 11.65
CA ARG A 120 8.85 -8.79 10.83
C ARG A 120 9.07 -7.53 11.66
N LEU A 121 8.46 -7.43 12.84
CA LEU A 121 8.66 -6.29 13.73
C LEU A 121 10.11 -6.20 14.22
N ALA A 122 10.74 -7.34 14.58
CA ALA A 122 12.15 -7.36 14.97
C ALA A 122 13.09 -6.86 13.84
N GLN A 123 12.84 -7.29 12.61
CA GLN A 123 13.58 -6.79 11.45
C GLN A 123 13.40 -5.28 11.22
N ARG A 124 12.19 -4.76 11.46
CA ARG A 124 11.92 -3.31 11.36
C ARG A 124 12.55 -2.51 12.49
N ARG A 125 12.63 -3.06 13.70
CA ARG A 125 13.39 -2.46 14.81
C ARG A 125 14.87 -2.32 14.46
N GLU A 126 15.46 -3.33 13.83
CA GLU A 126 16.86 -3.27 13.38
C GLU A 126 17.07 -2.21 12.28
N ALA A 127 16.18 -2.19 11.26
CA ALA A 127 16.32 -1.33 10.09
C ALA A 127 15.99 0.14 10.36
N LEU A 128 15.07 0.43 11.28
CA LEU A 128 14.49 1.76 11.51
C LEU A 128 14.82 2.36 12.88
N PHE A 129 15.70 1.73 13.67
CA PHE A 129 16.12 2.34 14.95
C PHE A 129 16.69 3.76 14.74
N PRO A 130 16.33 4.77 15.56
CA PRO A 130 15.50 4.69 16.78
C PRO A 130 13.98 4.91 16.56
N TRP A 131 13.50 5.00 15.34
CA TRP A 131 12.10 5.35 15.02
C TRP A 131 11.12 4.21 15.25
N VAL A 132 11.59 2.97 15.15
CA VAL A 132 10.92 1.73 15.58
C VAL A 132 11.82 1.09 16.63
N ASP A 133 11.31 0.91 17.84
CA ASP A 133 12.07 0.40 18.99
C ASP A 133 11.26 -0.66 19.76
N GLU A 134 11.71 -1.00 20.96
CA GLU A 134 11.09 -2.02 21.82
C GLU A 134 9.66 -1.63 22.27
N ARG A 135 9.32 -0.34 22.25
CA ARG A 135 7.99 0.16 22.62
C ARG A 135 7.00 0.10 21.46
N THR A 136 7.52 -0.05 20.25
CA THR A 136 6.67 -0.14 19.04
C THR A 136 5.96 -1.49 19.01
N HIS A 137 4.64 -1.43 18.81
CA HIS A 137 3.78 -2.59 18.65
C HIS A 137 2.89 -2.46 17.41
N ILE A 138 2.33 -3.58 16.98
CA ILE A 138 1.41 -3.61 15.84
C ILE A 138 -0.01 -3.48 16.39
N VAL A 139 -0.73 -2.43 15.99
CA VAL A 139 -2.14 -2.26 16.29
C VAL A 139 -2.97 -3.14 15.36
N ALA A 140 -3.76 -4.05 15.93
CA ALA A 140 -4.65 -4.91 15.16
C ALA A 140 -5.91 -4.13 14.69
N PRO A 141 -6.56 -4.54 13.60
CA PRO A 141 -7.82 -3.92 13.21
C PRO A 141 -8.95 -4.34 14.18
N ASP A 142 -9.78 -3.37 14.57
CA ASP A 142 -11.00 -3.62 15.38
C ASP A 142 -12.09 -4.28 14.55
N HIS A 143 -12.13 -3.92 13.26
CA HIS A 143 -13.15 -4.39 12.33
C HIS A 143 -12.53 -4.87 11.04
N THR A 144 -13.13 -5.90 10.45
CA THR A 144 -12.70 -6.40 9.15
C THR A 144 -13.87 -6.47 8.16
N PHE A 145 -13.52 -6.44 6.87
CA PHE A 145 -14.46 -6.69 5.77
C PHE A 145 -13.88 -7.73 4.80
N GLU A 146 -14.73 -8.35 4.00
CA GLU A 146 -14.29 -9.37 3.03
C GLU A 146 -13.97 -8.78 1.65
N LYS A 147 -14.95 -8.18 1.00
CA LYS A 147 -14.84 -7.71 -0.39
C LYS A 147 -14.99 -6.21 -0.52
N GLU A 148 -15.97 -5.65 0.16
CA GLU A 148 -16.34 -4.25 0.04
C GLU A 148 -16.90 -3.74 1.36
N LEU A 149 -16.63 -2.49 1.67
CA LEU A 149 -17.23 -1.75 2.76
C LEU A 149 -17.70 -0.40 2.22
N ARG A 150 -19.00 -0.11 2.36
CA ARG A 150 -19.58 1.21 2.07
C ARG A 150 -20.04 1.85 3.36
N PHE A 151 -19.75 3.14 3.49
CA PHE A 151 -20.21 3.91 4.64
C PHE A 151 -20.27 5.39 4.28
N GLU A 152 -21.02 6.14 5.07
CA GLU A 152 -21.12 7.59 5.01
C GLU A 152 -20.60 8.17 6.33
N VAL A 153 -19.87 9.28 6.27
CA VAL A 153 -19.49 10.12 7.43
C VAL A 153 -19.72 11.56 7.05
N GLY A 154 -20.59 12.25 7.81
CA GLY A 154 -20.84 13.68 7.67
C GLY A 154 -21.20 14.12 6.25
N GLY A 155 -22.04 13.34 5.57
CA GLY A 155 -22.52 13.62 4.22
C GLY A 155 -21.53 13.29 3.09
N VAL A 156 -20.45 12.58 3.38
CA VAL A 156 -19.49 12.09 2.38
C VAL A 156 -19.57 10.58 2.28
N ASP A 157 -19.74 10.06 1.06
CA ASP A 157 -19.83 8.64 0.76
C ASP A 157 -18.44 8.04 0.45
N PHE A 158 -18.18 6.89 1.06
CA PHE A 158 -16.92 6.14 0.92
C PHE A 158 -17.17 4.72 0.44
N LEU A 159 -16.40 4.30 -0.56
CA LEU A 159 -16.28 2.92 -0.98
C LEU A 159 -14.86 2.42 -0.68
N VAL A 160 -14.74 1.43 0.20
CA VAL A 160 -13.51 0.65 0.38
C VAL A 160 -13.69 -0.68 -0.32
N ARG A 161 -12.72 -1.06 -1.17
CA ARG A 161 -12.81 -2.30 -1.94
C ARG A 161 -11.50 -3.07 -1.93
N HIS A 162 -11.61 -4.35 -1.64
CA HIS A 162 -10.51 -5.30 -1.75
C HIS A 162 -10.22 -5.63 -3.22
N LEU A 163 -8.96 -5.49 -3.63
CA LEU A 163 -8.46 -5.81 -4.97
C LEU A 163 -7.38 -6.90 -4.95
N GLY A 164 -7.04 -7.39 -3.76
CA GLY A 164 -6.01 -8.41 -3.60
C GLY A 164 -6.49 -9.86 -3.81
N PRO A 165 -5.56 -10.81 -3.65
CA PRO A 165 -4.15 -10.52 -3.44
C PRO A 165 -3.54 -9.84 -4.66
N SER A 166 -2.82 -8.76 -4.43
CA SER A 166 -2.07 -8.01 -5.46
C SER A 166 -0.61 -7.89 -5.00
N HIS A 167 -0.22 -6.74 -4.43
CA HIS A 167 1.02 -6.54 -3.69
C HIS A 167 1.02 -7.32 -2.36
N ALA A 168 -0.10 -7.28 -1.64
CA ALA A 168 -0.34 -8.01 -0.40
C ALA A 168 -1.71 -8.69 -0.39
N PRO A 169 -1.95 -9.69 0.49
CA PRO A 169 -3.23 -10.40 0.53
C PRO A 169 -4.45 -9.51 0.72
N GLY A 170 -4.32 -8.50 1.59
CA GLY A 170 -5.43 -7.63 2.00
C GLY A 170 -5.55 -6.31 1.25
N ASP A 171 -4.86 -6.15 0.11
CA ASP A 171 -4.85 -4.89 -0.63
C ASP A 171 -6.23 -4.32 -0.89
N SER A 172 -6.43 -3.10 -0.44
CA SER A 172 -7.69 -2.39 -0.52
C SER A 172 -7.49 -0.94 -0.92
N ILE A 173 -8.43 -0.45 -1.70
CA ILE A 173 -8.52 0.96 -2.10
C ILE A 173 -9.64 1.65 -1.33
N MET A 174 -9.59 3.00 -1.24
CA MET A 174 -10.71 3.82 -0.77
C MET A 174 -11.03 4.90 -1.79
N LEU A 175 -12.26 4.88 -2.29
CA LEU A 175 -12.81 5.94 -3.14
C LEU A 175 -13.68 6.86 -2.29
N VAL A 176 -13.38 8.16 -2.31
CA VAL A 176 -14.22 9.22 -1.79
C VAL A 176 -15.17 9.62 -2.91
N GLU A 177 -16.38 9.01 -2.92
CA GLU A 177 -17.27 9.00 -4.09
C GLU A 177 -17.69 10.41 -4.50
N ASP A 178 -18.13 11.26 -3.56
CA ASP A 178 -18.57 12.65 -3.84
C ASP A 178 -17.48 13.55 -4.43
N HIS A 179 -16.23 13.21 -4.16
CA HIS A 179 -15.09 14.01 -4.59
C HIS A 179 -14.29 13.38 -5.73
N GLY A 180 -14.59 12.13 -6.12
CA GLY A 180 -13.86 11.41 -7.14
C GLY A 180 -12.36 11.26 -6.81
N VAL A 181 -12.02 11.08 -5.53
CA VAL A 181 -10.63 10.92 -5.08
C VAL A 181 -10.39 9.48 -4.66
N LEU A 182 -9.37 8.87 -5.25
CA LEU A 182 -8.99 7.50 -5.00
C LEU A 182 -7.69 7.43 -4.19
N PHE A 183 -7.75 6.83 -3.01
CA PHE A 183 -6.59 6.32 -2.30
C PHE A 183 -6.38 4.86 -2.71
N SER A 184 -5.23 4.54 -3.25
CA SER A 184 -5.01 3.21 -3.83
C SER A 184 -4.17 2.26 -2.97
N GLY A 185 -3.55 2.74 -1.90
CA GLY A 185 -2.51 1.95 -1.25
C GLY A 185 -1.51 1.44 -2.28
N ASP A 186 -0.89 0.31 -2.01
CA ASP A 186 0.17 -0.26 -2.84
C ASP A 186 -0.31 -1.00 -4.10
N VAL A 187 -1.61 -0.89 -4.42
CA VAL A 187 -2.12 -1.27 -5.74
C VAL A 187 -1.51 -0.38 -6.84
N ILE A 188 -1.18 0.88 -6.51
CA ILE A 188 -0.54 1.83 -7.43
C ILE A 188 0.77 2.36 -6.85
N TYR A 189 1.81 2.33 -7.68
CA TYR A 189 3.10 2.97 -7.48
C TYR A 189 3.34 3.97 -8.59
N GLN A 190 3.71 5.19 -8.26
CA GLN A 190 3.98 6.21 -9.26
C GLN A 190 5.41 6.75 -9.14
N GLY A 191 6.12 6.81 -10.26
CA GLY A 191 7.47 7.36 -10.33
C GLY A 191 8.54 6.51 -9.65
N ARG A 192 8.26 5.23 -9.37
CA ARG A 192 9.23 4.25 -8.83
C ARG A 192 8.85 2.83 -9.26
N VAL A 193 9.78 1.90 -9.09
CA VAL A 193 9.50 0.47 -9.29
C VAL A 193 8.58 -0.04 -8.17
N PRO A 194 7.49 -0.75 -8.50
CA PRO A 194 6.64 -1.45 -7.51
C PRO A 194 7.42 -2.50 -6.72
N PHE A 195 6.84 -2.96 -5.61
CA PHE A 195 7.40 -3.99 -4.77
C PHE A 195 6.54 -5.26 -4.87
N LEU A 196 7.10 -6.33 -5.48
CA LEU A 196 6.40 -7.59 -5.77
C LEU A 196 7.05 -8.81 -5.14
N ASP A 197 8.09 -8.67 -4.35
CA ASP A 197 8.87 -9.81 -3.86
C ASP A 197 8.26 -10.51 -2.63
N SER A 198 7.06 -10.10 -2.19
CA SER A 198 6.33 -10.81 -1.14
C SER A 198 5.89 -12.20 -1.63
N PRO A 199 6.01 -13.26 -0.81
CA PRO A 199 5.51 -14.59 -1.15
C PRO A 199 4.01 -14.66 -1.45
N GLN A 200 3.23 -13.69 -0.96
CA GLN A 200 1.79 -13.62 -1.16
C GLN A 200 1.38 -12.72 -2.33
N THR A 201 2.32 -12.09 -3.01
CA THR A 201 2.03 -11.30 -4.22
C THR A 201 1.47 -12.22 -5.32
N ASP A 202 0.39 -11.77 -5.96
CA ASP A 202 -0.21 -12.40 -7.14
C ASP A 202 -0.24 -11.38 -8.27
N SER A 203 0.72 -11.48 -9.17
CA SER A 203 0.89 -10.50 -10.24
C SER A 203 -0.21 -10.56 -11.31
N ALA A 204 -0.88 -11.72 -11.48
CA ALA A 204 -2.01 -11.86 -12.39
C ALA A 204 -3.26 -11.15 -11.84
N ARG A 205 -3.59 -11.41 -10.59
CA ARG A 205 -4.69 -10.72 -9.90
C ARG A 205 -4.45 -9.24 -9.74
N TRP A 206 -3.21 -8.83 -9.54
CA TRP A 206 -2.88 -7.42 -9.51
C TRP A 206 -3.24 -6.71 -10.82
N LEU A 207 -2.95 -7.34 -11.97
CA LEU A 207 -3.38 -6.80 -13.27
C LEU A 207 -4.91 -6.72 -13.40
N GLU A 208 -5.65 -7.72 -12.90
CA GLU A 208 -7.12 -7.67 -12.85
C GLU A 208 -7.63 -6.49 -11.98
N GLY A 209 -7.00 -6.25 -10.83
CA GLY A 209 -7.31 -5.11 -9.97
C GLY A 209 -7.03 -3.76 -10.64
N LEU A 210 -5.93 -3.64 -11.39
CA LEU A 210 -5.60 -2.44 -12.16
C LEU A 210 -6.58 -2.20 -13.32
N ASP A 211 -7.02 -3.26 -14.00
CA ASP A 211 -8.04 -3.17 -15.05
C ASP A 211 -9.40 -2.78 -14.46
N TYR A 212 -9.75 -3.26 -13.25
CA TYR A 212 -10.94 -2.79 -12.52
C TYR A 212 -10.87 -1.29 -12.23
N LEU A 213 -9.74 -0.75 -11.79
CA LEU A 213 -9.61 0.69 -11.51
C LEU A 213 -9.84 1.56 -12.76
N THR A 214 -9.48 1.06 -13.93
CA THR A 214 -9.74 1.77 -15.20
C THR A 214 -11.19 1.68 -15.67
N SER A 215 -11.98 0.77 -15.09
CA SER A 215 -13.41 0.57 -15.42
C SER A 215 -14.37 1.29 -14.47
N LEU A 216 -13.85 2.01 -13.47
CA LEU A 216 -14.69 2.74 -12.52
C LEU A 216 -15.52 3.83 -13.21
N GLU A 217 -16.81 3.85 -12.92
CA GLU A 217 -17.76 4.86 -13.41
C GLU A 217 -18.56 5.46 -12.24
N PRO A 218 -18.47 6.77 -11.98
CA PRO A 218 -17.58 7.71 -12.69
C PRO A 218 -16.10 7.45 -12.41
N ALA A 219 -15.25 7.75 -13.39
CA ALA A 219 -13.81 7.62 -13.23
C ALA A 219 -13.29 8.58 -12.13
N PRO A 220 -12.36 8.16 -11.28
CA PRO A 220 -11.72 9.07 -10.33
C PRO A 220 -11.05 10.24 -11.06
N ARG A 221 -11.12 11.45 -10.48
CA ARG A 221 -10.45 12.63 -11.02
C ARG A 221 -9.08 12.90 -10.40
N PHE A 222 -8.78 12.24 -9.28
CA PHE A 222 -7.53 12.39 -8.56
C PHE A 222 -7.16 11.07 -7.89
N ILE A 223 -5.86 10.74 -7.86
CA ILE A 223 -5.36 9.54 -7.20
C ILE A 223 -4.21 9.88 -6.26
N ILE A 224 -4.23 9.25 -5.09
CA ILE A 224 -3.17 9.25 -4.10
C ILE A 224 -2.69 7.78 -4.02
N PRO A 225 -1.52 7.46 -4.64
CA PRO A 225 -0.97 6.12 -4.63
C PRO A 225 -0.38 5.77 -3.26
N GLY A 226 -0.07 4.49 -3.02
CA GLY A 226 0.66 4.08 -1.81
C GLY A 226 2.08 4.65 -1.77
N HIS A 227 2.69 4.81 -2.94
CA HIS A 227 4.04 5.38 -3.07
C HIS A 227 4.15 6.27 -4.32
N GLY A 228 4.93 7.36 -4.18
CA GLY A 228 5.21 8.32 -5.24
C GLY A 228 4.17 9.44 -5.31
N ASP A 229 4.19 10.20 -6.38
CA ASP A 229 3.41 11.44 -6.49
C ASP A 229 1.91 11.19 -6.68
N ALA A 230 1.08 11.98 -6.00
CA ALA A 230 -0.34 12.05 -6.28
C ALA A 230 -0.60 12.73 -7.64
N SER A 231 -1.71 12.37 -8.30
CA SER A 231 -1.94 12.81 -9.67
C SER A 231 -3.40 13.14 -9.97
N SER A 232 -3.61 14.18 -10.79
CA SER A 232 -4.90 14.47 -11.42
C SER A 232 -5.11 13.66 -12.71
N ASN A 233 -4.22 12.74 -13.03
CA ASN A 233 -4.34 11.79 -14.15
C ASN A 233 -4.29 10.34 -13.63
N PRO A 234 -5.38 9.83 -13.04
CA PRO A 234 -5.44 8.47 -12.50
C PRO A 234 -5.14 7.38 -13.53
N GLU A 235 -5.56 7.56 -14.77
CA GLU A 235 -5.28 6.59 -15.83
C GLU A 235 -3.77 6.41 -16.07
N GLN A 236 -3.01 7.48 -16.06
CA GLN A 236 -1.55 7.43 -16.22
C GLN A 236 -0.90 6.72 -15.03
N ALA A 237 -1.35 6.99 -13.81
CA ALA A 237 -0.84 6.35 -12.60
C ALA A 237 -1.08 4.82 -12.62
N VAL A 238 -2.30 4.39 -12.97
CA VAL A 238 -2.64 2.97 -13.17
C VAL A 238 -1.77 2.34 -14.25
N ARG A 239 -1.59 3.05 -15.38
CA ARG A 239 -0.78 2.56 -16.51
C ARG A 239 0.67 2.32 -16.11
N ALA A 240 1.28 3.22 -15.34
CA ALA A 240 2.69 3.10 -14.93
C ALA A 240 2.95 1.78 -14.18
N THR A 241 2.12 1.45 -13.18
CA THR A 241 2.23 0.18 -12.45
C THR A 241 1.92 -1.03 -13.34
N ARG A 242 0.85 -0.93 -14.15
CA ARG A 242 0.40 -2.01 -15.03
C ARG A 242 1.44 -2.39 -16.08
N ASP A 243 2.03 -1.40 -16.73
CA ASP A 243 2.98 -1.62 -17.82
C ASP A 243 4.27 -2.27 -17.29
N TYR A 244 4.75 -1.86 -16.10
CA TYR A 244 5.86 -2.55 -15.44
C TYR A 244 5.55 -4.02 -15.15
N ILE A 245 4.42 -4.33 -14.52
CA ILE A 245 4.04 -5.71 -14.19
C ILE A 245 3.89 -6.54 -15.46
N ARG A 246 3.23 -6.01 -16.49
CA ARG A 246 3.07 -6.69 -17.79
C ARG A 246 4.42 -6.97 -18.45
N TYR A 247 5.33 -6.00 -18.43
CA TYR A 247 6.67 -6.15 -18.98
C TYR A 247 7.44 -7.30 -18.32
N VAL A 248 7.50 -7.29 -16.97
CA VAL A 248 8.20 -8.35 -16.24
C VAL A 248 7.55 -9.70 -16.47
N ARG A 249 6.21 -9.79 -16.45
CA ARG A 249 5.48 -11.04 -16.73
C ARG A 249 5.77 -11.57 -18.12
N GLU A 250 5.81 -10.72 -19.13
CA GLU A 250 6.08 -11.14 -20.51
C GLU A 250 7.52 -11.65 -20.67
N ALA A 251 8.50 -10.94 -20.10
CA ALA A 251 9.90 -11.37 -20.12
C ALA A 251 10.09 -12.73 -19.42
N MET A 252 9.55 -12.88 -18.22
CA MET A 252 9.67 -14.11 -17.44
C MET A 252 8.85 -15.26 -18.06
N ARG A 253 7.70 -15.00 -18.64
CA ARG A 253 6.88 -16.00 -19.33
C ARG A 253 7.62 -16.60 -20.53
N LYS A 254 8.29 -15.77 -21.32
CA LYS A 254 9.12 -16.21 -22.43
C LYS A 254 10.27 -17.10 -21.93
N ALA A 255 10.96 -16.67 -20.87
CA ALA A 255 12.07 -17.41 -20.31
C ALA A 255 11.64 -18.80 -19.78
N VAL A 256 10.50 -18.90 -19.07
CA VAL A 256 9.93 -20.17 -18.60
C VAL A 256 9.59 -21.09 -19.79
N ALA A 257 8.98 -20.55 -20.86
CA ALA A 257 8.66 -21.32 -22.06
C ALA A 257 9.92 -21.84 -22.79
N ASP A 258 11.00 -21.08 -22.75
CA ASP A 258 12.30 -21.43 -23.36
C ASP A 258 13.20 -22.26 -22.41
N PHE A 259 12.68 -22.68 -21.23
CA PHE A 259 13.40 -23.42 -20.19
C PHE A 259 14.70 -22.77 -19.70
N MET A 260 14.73 -21.44 -19.68
CA MET A 260 15.85 -20.68 -19.14
C MET A 260 15.87 -20.72 -17.61
N THR A 261 17.05 -20.66 -17.04
CA THR A 261 17.18 -20.34 -15.61
C THR A 261 16.80 -18.88 -15.35
N PHE A 262 16.40 -18.57 -14.11
CA PHE A 262 16.09 -17.19 -13.75
C PHE A 262 17.26 -16.23 -13.99
N ASP A 263 18.50 -16.66 -13.67
CA ASP A 263 19.68 -15.81 -13.84
C ASP A 263 19.94 -15.46 -15.31
N GLU A 264 19.75 -16.42 -16.22
CA GLU A 264 19.83 -16.19 -17.66
C GLU A 264 18.70 -15.27 -18.14
N ALA A 265 17.48 -15.50 -17.68
CA ALA A 265 16.32 -14.69 -18.01
C ALA A 265 16.50 -13.23 -17.59
N TYR A 266 16.92 -13.02 -16.34
CA TYR A 266 17.13 -11.68 -15.80
C TYR A 266 18.25 -10.93 -16.51
N ALA A 267 19.36 -11.61 -16.82
CA ALA A 267 20.52 -11.03 -17.51
C ALA A 267 20.23 -10.68 -18.98
N GLN A 268 19.29 -11.38 -19.62
CA GLN A 268 18.92 -11.14 -21.03
C GLN A 268 17.76 -10.16 -21.20
N THR A 269 17.07 -9.79 -20.09
CA THR A 269 15.98 -8.82 -20.14
C THR A 269 16.55 -7.40 -20.24
N ASP A 270 16.02 -6.59 -21.13
CA ASP A 270 16.37 -5.17 -21.27
C ASP A 270 15.63 -4.36 -20.21
N TRP A 271 16.35 -3.80 -19.25
CA TRP A 271 15.78 -3.01 -18.16
C TRP A 271 15.86 -1.49 -18.39
N SER A 272 16.29 -1.04 -19.57
CA SER A 272 16.57 0.38 -19.85
C SER A 272 15.40 1.33 -19.59
N ASP A 273 14.16 0.86 -19.74
CA ASP A 273 12.97 1.65 -19.46
C ASP A 273 12.68 1.82 -17.95
N TYR A 274 13.32 1.03 -17.08
CA TYR A 274 13.01 0.97 -15.64
C TYR A 274 14.22 1.20 -14.72
N GLU A 275 15.45 0.94 -15.18
CA GLU A 275 16.67 0.97 -14.35
C GLU A 275 16.96 2.36 -13.75
N HIS A 276 16.44 3.42 -14.33
CA HIS A 276 16.56 4.78 -13.83
C HIS A 276 15.55 5.15 -12.73
N LEU A 277 14.54 4.30 -12.49
CA LEU A 277 13.49 4.57 -11.51
C LEU A 277 13.98 4.30 -10.08
N PRO A 278 13.54 5.10 -9.09
CA PRO A 278 13.77 4.80 -7.69
C PRO A 278 13.38 3.38 -7.30
N ALA A 279 14.10 2.79 -6.37
CA ALA A 279 13.95 1.43 -5.87
C ALA A 279 14.22 0.31 -6.90
N PHE A 280 14.74 0.61 -8.10
CA PHE A 280 15.06 -0.42 -9.09
C PHE A 280 16.07 -1.45 -8.54
N ASP A 281 17.23 -0.99 -8.07
CA ASP A 281 18.27 -1.87 -7.55
C ASP A 281 17.81 -2.72 -6.34
N ALA A 282 16.92 -2.15 -5.54
CA ALA A 282 16.43 -2.82 -4.34
C ALA A 282 15.31 -3.84 -4.62
N SER A 283 14.52 -3.64 -5.68
CA SER A 283 13.26 -4.38 -5.86
C SER A 283 13.20 -5.19 -7.16
N ASN A 284 13.76 -4.69 -8.27
CA ASN A 284 13.48 -5.25 -9.60
C ASN A 284 13.87 -6.73 -9.76
N ARG A 285 15.04 -7.12 -9.21
CA ARG A 285 15.46 -8.52 -9.28
C ARG A 285 14.55 -9.45 -8.47
N GLY A 286 14.15 -9.03 -7.27
CA GLY A 286 13.19 -9.76 -6.43
C GLY A 286 11.82 -9.88 -7.10
N ASN A 287 11.33 -8.79 -7.68
CA ASN A 287 10.08 -8.74 -8.43
C ASN A 287 10.08 -9.72 -9.61
N ALA A 288 11.13 -9.68 -10.43
CA ALA A 288 11.28 -10.58 -11.57
C ALA A 288 11.37 -12.06 -11.13
N TYR A 289 12.10 -12.34 -10.05
CA TYR A 289 12.19 -13.67 -9.48
C TYR A 289 10.84 -14.19 -8.97
N ARG A 290 10.09 -13.37 -8.27
CA ARG A 290 8.76 -13.74 -7.78
C ARG A 290 7.81 -14.08 -8.93
N ILE A 291 7.78 -13.23 -9.97
CA ILE A 291 6.97 -13.46 -11.16
C ILE A 291 7.44 -14.70 -11.92
N PHE A 292 8.75 -14.94 -12.03
CA PHE A 292 9.29 -16.14 -12.65
C PHE A 292 8.78 -17.42 -11.96
N LEU A 293 8.86 -17.48 -10.62
CA LEU A 293 8.36 -18.61 -9.83
C LEU A 293 6.84 -18.81 -9.97
N GLU A 294 6.07 -17.72 -10.00
CA GLU A 294 4.61 -17.77 -10.23
C GLU A 294 4.29 -18.43 -11.59
N LEU A 295 5.00 -18.00 -12.64
CA LEU A 295 4.79 -18.51 -14.00
C LEU A 295 5.32 -19.95 -14.18
N GLU A 296 6.44 -20.29 -13.54
CA GLU A 296 6.99 -21.64 -13.53
C GLU A 296 6.02 -22.60 -12.83
N ALA A 297 5.48 -22.22 -11.67
CA ALA A 297 4.47 -23.00 -10.97
C ALA A 297 3.20 -23.21 -11.81
N ALA A 298 2.74 -22.16 -12.51
CA ALA A 298 1.58 -22.26 -13.40
C ALA A 298 1.84 -23.14 -14.64
N ALA A 299 3.07 -23.17 -15.15
CA ALA A 299 3.43 -23.96 -16.33
C ALA A 299 3.67 -25.44 -16.02
N PHE A 300 4.22 -25.75 -14.85
CA PHE A 300 4.69 -27.10 -14.50
C PHE A 300 4.09 -27.66 -13.21
N GLY A 301 3.42 -26.85 -12.41
CA GLY A 301 2.64 -27.27 -11.25
C GLY A 301 1.41 -28.04 -11.76
N GLY A 302 1.52 -29.35 -11.87
CA GLY A 302 0.35 -30.20 -12.12
C GLY A 302 -0.63 -30.11 -10.96
N GLU A 303 -1.93 -30.27 -11.27
CA GLU A 303 -3.14 -30.24 -10.44
C GLU A 303 -2.96 -30.67 -8.99
#